data_bd23e27b2019ef979b4f3972579510df
#
_entry.id   bd23e27b2019ef979b4f3972579510df
#
_cell.length_a   1.000
_cell.length_b   1.000
_cell.length_c   1.000
_cell.angle_alpha   90.00
_cell.angle_beta   90.00
_cell.angle_gamma   90.00
#
_symmetry.space_group_name_H-M   'P 1'
#
loop_
_entity.id
_entity.type
_entity.pdbx_description
1 polymer ?
#
loop_
_entity_poly.entity_id
_entity_poly.type
_entity_poly.pdbx_seq_one_letter_code
_entity_poly.pdbx_strand_id
1 'polypeptide(L)'
;MTNKHILRSIFLVALSGAIIVSAHAADKPAIKGMVLIPAGEFIMGSDRQDDPSKWRDANALNPFGFRDRLYVDEHPMHKVMLPDFMIDQYEVTNAQYREYVTLTGRTPPYAWVRNGYDFTDELLGYLPLEELRQIATDKFKLDMDTTKMSRDALLAELDKIQNERGAFPVTAVSWAEANNYCKWLGKRLPTEAEWEKAARGTQGLEYPWGNEWNPKNVNSASGDDEMPYSKVGSFPGDKSVYGVYDMAANVAEWTADWYDAYPGAAPSDNKFFGKTQRAVRGGMASSGHYDSLSVVFRAAKRTHLLPQAALIDVGFRCAQDVK
;
A
#
# COMPACT_ATOMS: atom_id res chain seq x y z
N MET A 1 4.52 -66.58 69.03
CA MET A 1 5.30 -66.43 67.79
C MET A 1 4.32 -66.01 66.70
N THR A 2 4.08 -64.73 66.52
CA THR A 2 2.99 -64.23 65.63
C THR A 2 3.58 -63.20 64.65
N ASN A 3 3.59 -63.62 63.40
CA ASN A 3 3.96 -62.73 62.31
C ASN A 3 2.79 -61.82 61.96
N LYS A 4 3.04 -60.45 61.99
CA LYS A 4 2.12 -59.44 61.53
C LYS A 4 2.49 -59.05 60.10
N HIS A 5 1.62 -59.37 59.13
CA HIS A 5 1.71 -58.82 57.80
C HIS A 5 1.10 -57.41 57.76
N ILE A 6 1.91 -56.44 57.37
CA ILE A 6 1.46 -55.08 57.09
C ILE A 6 1.15 -54.96 55.59
N LEU A 7 -0.15 -54.82 55.28
CA LEU A 7 -0.59 -54.42 53.92
C LEU A 7 -0.28 -52.93 53.74
N ARG A 8 0.55 -52.58 52.75
CA ARG A 8 0.70 -51.24 52.25
C ARG A 8 -0.26 -51.06 51.06
N SER A 9 -1.27 -50.19 51.23
CA SER A 9 -2.13 -49.70 50.17
C SER A 9 -1.38 -48.70 49.34
N ILE A 10 -1.20 -49.01 48.03
CA ILE A 10 -0.65 -48.08 47.06
C ILE A 10 -1.83 -47.28 46.46
N PHE A 11 -1.90 -46.00 46.75
CA PHE A 11 -2.81 -45.08 46.09
C PHE A 11 -2.22 -44.74 44.70
N LEU A 12 -2.84 -45.18 43.63
CA LEU A 12 -2.56 -44.75 42.27
C LEU A 12 -3.29 -43.44 42.04
N VAL A 13 -2.54 -42.32 41.99
CA VAL A 13 -3.06 -41.03 41.53
C VAL A 13 -2.96 -41.05 40.01
N ALA A 14 -4.09 -41.18 39.33
CA ALA A 14 -4.17 -40.99 37.89
C ALA A 14 -4.14 -39.48 37.58
N LEU A 15 -2.98 -38.96 37.15
CA LEU A 15 -2.89 -37.64 36.51
C LEU A 15 -3.46 -37.76 35.10
N SER A 16 -4.70 -37.29 34.90
CA SER A 16 -5.26 -37.03 33.58
C SER A 16 -4.64 -35.73 33.03
N GLY A 17 -3.50 -35.86 32.36
CA GLY A 17 -2.92 -34.78 31.55
C GLY A 17 -3.81 -34.50 30.33
N ALA A 18 -4.54 -33.40 30.36
CA ALA A 18 -5.20 -32.89 29.17
C ALA A 18 -4.11 -32.44 28.18
N ILE A 19 -3.89 -33.24 27.14
CA ILE A 19 -3.07 -32.83 26.00
C ILE A 19 -3.88 -31.77 25.25
N ILE A 20 -3.53 -30.51 25.46
CA ILE A 20 -4.00 -29.43 24.60
C ILE A 20 -3.30 -29.64 23.25
N VAL A 21 -3.98 -30.28 22.33
CA VAL A 21 -3.58 -30.30 20.92
C VAL A 21 -3.84 -28.90 20.40
N SER A 22 -2.79 -28.07 20.39
CA SER A 22 -2.78 -26.85 19.58
C SER A 22 -3.00 -27.31 18.13
N ALA A 23 -4.18 -27.08 17.61
CA ALA A 23 -4.43 -27.22 16.18
C ALA A 23 -3.51 -26.22 15.48
N HIS A 24 -2.37 -26.70 14.97
CA HIS A 24 -1.59 -25.95 13.99
C HIS A 24 -2.53 -25.73 12.81
N ALA A 25 -2.84 -24.46 12.54
CA ALA A 25 -3.48 -24.10 11.27
C ALA A 25 -2.61 -24.72 10.18
N ALA A 26 -3.19 -25.62 9.40
CA ALA A 26 -2.48 -26.20 8.25
C ALA A 26 -1.95 -25.05 7.41
N ASP A 27 -0.63 -25.06 7.14
CA ASP A 27 0.03 -24.06 6.31
C ASP A 27 -0.69 -23.99 4.96
N LYS A 28 -1.51 -22.97 4.79
CA LYS A 28 -2.13 -22.69 3.50
C LYS A 28 -1.00 -22.31 2.53
N PRO A 29 -0.99 -22.82 1.29
CA PRO A 29 0.09 -22.58 0.36
C PRO A 29 0.26 -21.08 0.13
N ALA A 30 1.47 -20.57 0.35
CA ALA A 30 1.80 -19.18 0.09
C ALA A 30 1.67 -18.91 -1.41
N ILE A 31 0.82 -17.97 -1.79
CA ILE A 31 0.75 -17.48 -3.17
C ILE A 31 1.92 -16.53 -3.35
N LYS A 32 2.78 -16.79 -4.35
CA LYS A 32 3.99 -16.01 -4.59
C LYS A 32 3.67 -14.51 -4.68
N GLY A 33 4.33 -13.71 -3.85
CA GLY A 33 4.16 -12.24 -3.83
C GLY A 33 2.95 -11.74 -3.03
N MET A 34 2.22 -12.63 -2.35
CA MET A 34 1.12 -12.27 -1.45
C MET A 34 1.40 -12.69 -0.01
N VAL A 35 0.77 -12.01 0.93
CA VAL A 35 0.85 -12.25 2.37
C VAL A 35 -0.52 -12.69 2.87
N LEU A 36 -0.56 -13.74 3.67
CA LEU A 36 -1.78 -14.19 4.35
C LEU A 36 -2.05 -13.28 5.56
N ILE A 37 -3.23 -12.68 5.60
CA ILE A 37 -3.76 -11.97 6.76
C ILE A 37 -4.76 -12.90 7.45
N PRO A 38 -4.48 -13.35 8.68
CA PRO A 38 -5.34 -14.31 9.38
C PRO A 38 -6.74 -13.74 9.67
N ALA A 39 -7.74 -14.62 9.66
CA ALA A 39 -9.08 -14.29 10.13
C ALA A 39 -9.05 -13.74 11.56
N GLY A 40 -10.03 -12.93 11.91
CA GLY A 40 -10.19 -12.45 13.26
C GLY A 40 -10.54 -10.97 13.35
N GLU A 41 -10.86 -10.55 14.57
CA GLU A 41 -11.19 -9.18 14.92
C GLU A 41 -9.95 -8.28 14.89
N PHE A 42 -10.12 -7.03 14.45
CA PHE A 42 -9.11 -5.98 14.56
C PHE A 42 -9.77 -4.64 14.90
N ILE A 43 -8.95 -3.70 15.35
CA ILE A 43 -9.38 -2.32 15.64
C ILE A 43 -9.23 -1.49 14.36
N MET A 44 -10.33 -0.94 13.86
CA MET A 44 -10.40 -0.05 12.70
C MET A 44 -10.74 1.38 13.13
N GLY A 45 -10.18 2.34 12.43
CA GLY A 45 -10.37 3.76 12.73
C GLY A 45 -9.59 4.26 13.94
N SER A 46 -9.88 5.44 14.38
CA SER A 46 -9.29 6.04 15.58
C SER A 46 -10.29 6.97 16.26
N ASP A 47 -10.11 7.19 17.57
CA ASP A 47 -10.84 8.21 18.33
C ASP A 47 -9.97 9.44 18.59
N ARG A 48 -8.94 9.66 17.78
CA ARG A 48 -8.11 10.85 17.87
C ARG A 48 -8.94 12.10 17.67
N GLN A 49 -8.66 13.08 18.51
CA GLN A 49 -9.29 14.40 18.42
C GLN A 49 -8.33 15.39 17.77
N ASP A 50 -8.89 16.23 16.94
CA ASP A 50 -8.14 17.38 16.43
C ASP A 50 -7.83 18.33 17.59
N ASP A 51 -6.58 18.82 17.64
CA ASP A 51 -6.15 19.83 18.60
C ASP A 51 -6.26 21.22 17.95
N PRO A 52 -7.30 22.01 18.31
CA PRO A 52 -7.48 23.33 17.71
C PRO A 52 -6.31 24.28 17.94
N SER A 53 -5.47 24.05 18.98
CA SER A 53 -4.31 24.89 19.27
C SER A 53 -3.17 24.70 18.28
N LYS A 54 -3.11 23.54 17.61
CA LYS A 54 -2.13 23.21 16.57
C LYS A 54 -2.52 23.69 15.20
N TRP A 55 -3.74 24.19 15.04
CA TRP A 55 -4.28 24.63 13.74
C TRP A 55 -3.70 25.94 13.22
N ARG A 56 -2.86 26.64 13.99
CA ARG A 56 -2.17 27.85 13.49
C ARG A 56 -1.27 27.55 12.31
N ASP A 57 -0.77 26.31 12.20
CA ASP A 57 0.06 25.84 11.10
C ASP A 57 -0.77 25.13 10.01
N ALA A 58 -2.07 24.94 10.22
CA ALA A 58 -2.97 24.30 9.25
C ALA A 58 -3.08 25.09 7.93
N ASN A 59 -2.75 26.39 7.91
CA ASN A 59 -2.64 27.15 6.67
C ASN A 59 -1.44 26.70 5.82
N ALA A 60 -0.39 26.14 6.43
CA ALA A 60 0.73 25.53 5.73
C ALA A 60 0.41 24.10 5.26
N LEU A 61 -0.45 23.39 5.98
CA LEU A 61 -0.80 22.01 5.71
C LEU A 61 -1.88 21.83 4.65
N ASN A 62 -2.48 22.90 4.19
CA ASN A 62 -3.62 22.78 3.29
C ASN A 62 -3.60 23.80 2.15
N PRO A 63 -2.76 23.60 1.12
CA PRO A 63 -2.74 24.44 -0.07
C PRO A 63 -4.08 24.43 -0.83
N PHE A 64 -4.99 23.50 -0.52
CA PHE A 64 -6.31 23.36 -1.16
C PHE A 64 -7.46 23.96 -0.33
N GLY A 65 -7.18 24.63 0.78
CA GLY A 65 -8.18 25.35 1.57
C GLY A 65 -9.14 24.46 2.39
N PHE A 66 -8.83 23.18 2.57
CA PHE A 66 -9.61 22.31 3.45
C PHE A 66 -9.29 22.60 4.91
N ARG A 67 -10.10 23.37 5.57
CA ARG A 67 -10.01 23.64 7.01
C ARG A 67 -10.42 22.44 7.88
N ASP A 68 -10.37 21.21 7.32
CA ASP A 68 -11.11 20.12 7.90
C ASP A 68 -10.23 19.22 8.75
N ARG A 69 -10.72 19.03 9.90
CA ARG A 69 -10.54 17.99 10.90
C ARG A 69 -9.80 16.77 10.34
N LEU A 70 -8.56 16.59 10.78
CA LEU A 70 -7.65 15.57 10.24
C LEU A 70 -8.07 14.13 10.57
N TYR A 71 -8.95 13.97 11.58
CA TYR A 71 -9.26 12.66 12.16
C TYR A 71 -10.75 12.31 12.17
N VAL A 72 -11.63 13.24 11.83
CA VAL A 72 -13.09 13.06 12.03
C VAL A 72 -13.69 11.95 11.18
N ASP A 73 -13.10 11.68 10.02
CA ASP A 73 -13.53 10.62 9.12
C ASP A 73 -13.00 9.23 9.49
N GLU A 74 -12.11 9.19 10.49
CA GLU A 74 -11.61 7.95 11.09
C GLU A 74 -12.50 7.47 12.26
N HIS A 75 -13.48 8.30 12.69
CA HIS A 75 -14.36 8.00 13.82
C HIS A 75 -15.60 7.21 13.45
N PRO A 76 -16.11 6.42 14.40
CA PRO A 76 -15.48 6.02 15.66
C PRO A 76 -14.44 4.92 15.45
N MET A 77 -13.49 4.80 16.37
CA MET A 77 -12.71 3.57 16.50
C MET A 77 -13.66 2.43 16.82
N HIS A 78 -13.59 1.34 16.07
CA HIS A 78 -14.50 0.21 16.23
C HIS A 78 -13.83 -1.11 15.88
N LYS A 79 -14.47 -2.21 16.25
CA LYS A 79 -13.99 -3.55 16.00
C LYS A 79 -14.63 -4.12 14.74
N VAL A 80 -13.82 -4.69 13.87
CA VAL A 80 -14.26 -5.34 12.63
C VAL A 80 -13.75 -6.78 12.61
N MET A 81 -14.66 -7.72 12.32
CA MET A 81 -14.32 -9.13 12.08
C MET A 81 -14.11 -9.36 10.60
N LEU A 82 -12.94 -9.85 10.21
CA LEU A 82 -12.64 -10.24 8.84
C LEU A 82 -12.33 -11.73 8.74
N PRO A 83 -12.72 -12.39 7.64
CA PRO A 83 -12.16 -13.69 7.28
C PRO A 83 -10.66 -13.58 6.99
N ASP A 84 -9.99 -14.70 6.79
CA ASP A 84 -8.65 -14.71 6.26
C ASP A 84 -8.66 -14.31 4.76
N PHE A 85 -7.65 -13.56 4.35
CA PHE A 85 -7.45 -13.13 2.98
C PHE A 85 -5.96 -13.01 2.65
N MET A 86 -5.66 -13.01 1.37
CA MET A 86 -4.33 -12.72 0.85
C MET A 86 -4.29 -11.29 0.34
N ILE A 87 -3.17 -10.60 0.55
CA ILE A 87 -2.93 -9.25 0.01
C ILE A 87 -1.54 -9.22 -0.62
N ASP A 88 -1.36 -8.46 -1.70
CA ASP A 88 -0.05 -8.27 -2.31
C ASP A 88 0.93 -7.65 -1.31
N GLN A 89 2.14 -8.21 -1.24
CA GLN A 89 3.18 -7.76 -0.31
C GLN A 89 3.62 -6.32 -0.56
N TYR A 90 3.59 -5.89 -1.82
CA TYR A 90 3.93 -4.56 -2.29
C TYR A 90 2.80 -4.02 -3.18
N GLU A 91 2.87 -2.74 -3.53
CA GLU A 91 2.04 -2.18 -4.59
C GLU A 91 2.31 -2.87 -5.92
N VAL A 92 1.35 -2.84 -6.83
CA VAL A 92 1.54 -3.31 -8.21
C VAL A 92 2.57 -2.43 -8.90
N THR A 93 3.60 -3.07 -9.47
CA THR A 93 4.70 -2.36 -10.12
C THR A 93 4.41 -2.03 -11.58
N ASN A 94 5.16 -1.06 -12.13
CA ASN A 94 5.10 -0.71 -13.54
C ASN A 94 5.37 -1.93 -14.44
N ALA A 95 6.34 -2.79 -14.10
CA ALA A 95 6.64 -3.98 -14.89
C ALA A 95 5.47 -4.96 -14.93
N GLN A 96 4.82 -5.21 -13.79
CA GLN A 96 3.64 -6.06 -13.70
C GLN A 96 2.45 -5.48 -14.49
N TYR A 97 2.23 -4.17 -14.38
CA TYR A 97 1.14 -3.51 -15.10
C TYR A 97 1.42 -3.41 -16.61
N ARG A 98 2.69 -3.31 -17.03
CA ARG A 98 3.09 -3.32 -18.45
C ARG A 98 2.70 -4.63 -19.12
N GLU A 99 2.88 -5.77 -18.47
CA GLU A 99 2.43 -7.06 -18.98
C GLU A 99 0.91 -7.04 -19.29
N TYR A 100 0.12 -6.53 -18.36
CA TYR A 100 -1.32 -6.37 -18.55
C TYR A 100 -1.67 -5.44 -19.72
N VAL A 101 -1.04 -4.27 -19.81
CA VAL A 101 -1.27 -3.31 -20.91
C VAL A 101 -0.93 -3.96 -22.26
N THR A 102 0.22 -4.64 -22.34
CA THR A 102 0.67 -5.29 -23.56
C THR A 102 -0.28 -6.41 -24.01
N LEU A 103 -0.68 -7.29 -23.09
CA LEU A 103 -1.52 -8.44 -23.41
C LEU A 103 -2.99 -8.08 -23.70
N THR A 104 -3.46 -6.95 -23.18
CA THR A 104 -4.86 -6.54 -23.33
C THR A 104 -5.08 -5.38 -24.28
N GLY A 105 -4.01 -4.78 -24.82
CA GLY A 105 -4.08 -3.63 -25.73
C GLY A 105 -4.64 -2.36 -25.11
N ARG A 106 -4.48 -2.18 -23.79
CA ARG A 106 -4.95 -0.99 -23.08
C ARG A 106 -4.00 0.18 -23.23
N THR A 107 -4.52 1.37 -23.03
CA THR A 107 -3.71 2.60 -23.02
C THR A 107 -2.77 2.59 -21.82
N PRO A 108 -1.47 2.90 -22.01
CA PRO A 108 -0.54 3.08 -20.92
C PRO A 108 -0.95 4.20 -19.95
N PRO A 109 -0.62 4.11 -18.65
CA PRO A 109 -0.80 5.20 -17.71
C PRO A 109 -0.12 6.49 -18.17
N TYR A 110 -0.77 7.63 -17.92
CA TYR A 110 -0.22 8.93 -18.31
C TYR A 110 1.17 9.22 -17.70
N ALA A 111 1.44 8.72 -16.49
CA ALA A 111 2.75 8.85 -15.87
C ALA A 111 3.87 8.24 -16.74
N TRP A 112 3.61 7.14 -17.45
CA TRP A 112 4.58 6.51 -18.35
C TRP A 112 4.89 7.37 -19.58
N VAL A 113 3.85 8.02 -20.14
CA VAL A 113 4.02 8.93 -21.29
C VAL A 113 4.91 10.14 -20.91
N ARG A 114 4.79 10.60 -19.66
CA ARG A 114 5.62 11.71 -19.16
C ARG A 114 7.08 11.32 -19.02
N ASN A 115 7.37 10.16 -18.48
CA ASN A 115 8.73 9.72 -18.14
C ASN A 115 9.35 8.75 -19.16
N GLY A 116 8.67 8.44 -20.27
CA GLY A 116 9.18 7.57 -21.33
C GLY A 116 9.10 6.08 -21.00
N TYR A 117 8.44 5.67 -19.92
CA TYR A 117 8.28 4.26 -19.62
C TYR A 117 7.32 3.55 -20.59
N ASP A 118 6.52 4.27 -21.36
CA ASP A 118 5.66 3.74 -22.44
C ASP A 118 6.44 3.33 -23.70
N PHE A 119 7.68 3.79 -23.89
CA PHE A 119 8.52 3.33 -25.00
C PHE A 119 8.89 1.86 -24.81
N THR A 120 8.68 1.06 -25.85
CA THR A 120 9.14 -0.33 -25.90
C THR A 120 10.55 -0.42 -26.49
N ASP A 121 11.29 -1.47 -26.16
CA ASP A 121 12.63 -1.71 -26.69
C ASP A 121 12.60 -1.79 -28.23
N GLU A 122 11.53 -2.37 -28.77
CA GLU A 122 11.31 -2.44 -30.21
C GLU A 122 11.19 -1.04 -30.83
N LEU A 123 10.36 -0.18 -30.24
CA LEU A 123 10.18 1.21 -30.72
C LEU A 123 11.51 1.98 -30.64
N LEU A 124 12.19 1.94 -29.49
CA LEU A 124 13.50 2.58 -29.29
C LEU A 124 14.53 2.07 -30.30
N GLY A 125 14.47 0.76 -30.60
CA GLY A 125 15.35 0.12 -31.59
C GLY A 125 15.15 0.62 -33.01
N TYR A 126 13.97 1.11 -33.41
CA TYR A 126 13.68 1.62 -34.76
C TYR A 126 13.96 3.12 -34.94
N LEU A 127 14.06 3.89 -33.83
CA LEU A 127 14.22 5.34 -33.90
C LEU A 127 15.59 5.74 -34.53
N PRO A 128 15.68 6.81 -35.32
CA PRO A 128 16.95 7.42 -35.72
C PRO A 128 17.77 7.82 -34.48
N LEU A 129 19.12 7.73 -34.59
CA LEU A 129 19.99 8.00 -33.44
C LEU A 129 19.77 9.39 -32.83
N GLU A 130 19.47 10.40 -33.63
CA GLU A 130 19.24 11.77 -33.18
C GLU A 130 17.93 11.87 -32.37
N GLU A 131 16.86 11.23 -32.82
CA GLU A 131 15.59 11.16 -32.09
C GLU A 131 15.75 10.36 -30.77
N LEU A 132 16.55 9.27 -30.81
CA LEU A 132 16.87 8.50 -29.61
C LEU A 132 17.59 9.34 -28.57
N ARG A 133 18.55 10.19 -28.99
CA ARG A 133 19.25 11.14 -28.10
C ARG A 133 18.30 12.16 -27.49
N GLN A 134 17.40 12.71 -28.29
CA GLN A 134 16.40 13.67 -27.81
C GLN A 134 15.48 13.01 -26.77
N ILE A 135 14.96 11.84 -27.04
CA ILE A 135 14.10 11.09 -26.11
C ILE A 135 14.86 10.75 -24.82
N ALA A 136 16.13 10.33 -24.93
CA ALA A 136 16.98 10.04 -23.77
C ALA A 136 17.10 11.25 -22.83
N THR A 137 17.26 12.44 -23.40
CA THR A 137 17.33 13.69 -22.63
C THR A 137 15.98 14.15 -22.13
N ASP A 138 14.97 14.19 -23.00
CA ASP A 138 13.68 14.84 -22.70
C ASP A 138 12.79 13.97 -21.82
N LYS A 139 12.74 12.66 -22.10
CA LYS A 139 11.85 11.71 -21.42
C LYS A 139 12.56 10.91 -20.33
N PHE A 140 13.76 10.43 -20.63
CA PHE A 140 14.48 9.60 -19.66
C PHE A 140 15.30 10.44 -18.68
N LYS A 141 15.48 11.73 -18.94
CA LYS A 141 16.28 12.65 -18.10
C LYS A 141 17.72 12.16 -17.91
N LEU A 142 18.29 11.56 -18.98
CA LEU A 142 19.65 11.05 -18.95
C LEU A 142 20.64 12.22 -18.84
N ASP A 143 21.29 12.33 -17.67
CA ASP A 143 22.29 13.37 -17.39
C ASP A 143 23.69 12.92 -17.88
N MET A 144 23.81 12.78 -19.20
CA MET A 144 25.05 12.38 -19.88
C MET A 144 25.18 13.05 -21.23
N ASP A 145 26.41 13.25 -21.72
CA ASP A 145 26.67 13.74 -23.08
C ASP A 145 26.37 12.64 -24.12
N THR A 146 25.09 12.56 -24.52
CA THR A 146 24.62 11.56 -25.48
C THR A 146 25.25 11.70 -26.87
N THR A 147 25.86 12.87 -27.21
CA THR A 147 26.48 13.10 -28.50
C THR A 147 27.71 12.21 -28.77
N LYS A 148 28.36 11.78 -27.68
CA LYS A 148 29.53 10.87 -27.70
C LYS A 148 29.17 9.40 -27.59
N MET A 149 27.91 9.07 -27.38
CA MET A 149 27.47 7.70 -27.22
C MET A 149 27.17 7.06 -28.57
N SER A 150 27.59 5.78 -28.72
CA SER A 150 27.08 4.96 -29.81
C SER A 150 25.60 4.63 -29.59
N ARG A 151 24.91 4.21 -30.65
CA ARG A 151 23.51 3.76 -30.55
C ARG A 151 23.34 2.65 -29.49
N ASP A 152 24.20 1.64 -29.53
CA ASP A 152 24.09 0.48 -28.62
C ASP A 152 24.35 0.88 -27.16
N ALA A 153 25.31 1.79 -26.93
CA ALA A 153 25.57 2.32 -25.60
C ALA A 153 24.36 3.13 -25.05
N LEU A 154 23.75 3.93 -25.93
CA LEU A 154 22.57 4.71 -25.55
C LEU A 154 21.35 3.81 -25.25
N LEU A 155 21.08 2.81 -26.08
CA LEU A 155 20.01 1.83 -25.86
C LEU A 155 20.23 1.06 -24.55
N ALA A 156 21.48 0.67 -24.23
CA ALA A 156 21.79 -0.02 -22.99
C ALA A 156 21.51 0.84 -21.74
N GLU A 157 21.79 2.14 -21.79
CA GLU A 157 21.44 3.04 -20.68
C GLU A 157 19.92 3.26 -20.56
N LEU A 158 19.20 3.35 -21.68
CA LEU A 158 17.75 3.44 -21.65
C LEU A 158 17.10 2.16 -21.11
N ASP A 159 17.58 0.99 -21.49
CA ASP A 159 17.12 -0.30 -20.96
C ASP A 159 17.33 -0.39 -19.43
N LYS A 160 18.49 0.05 -18.95
CA LYS A 160 18.77 0.11 -17.51
C LYS A 160 17.78 1.00 -16.77
N ILE A 161 17.46 2.19 -17.30
CA ILE A 161 16.46 3.10 -16.71
C ILE A 161 15.07 2.47 -16.79
N GLN A 162 14.70 1.82 -17.88
CA GLN A 162 13.42 1.12 -18.03
C GLN A 162 13.27 0.01 -16.99
N ASN A 163 14.30 -0.81 -16.82
CA ASN A 163 14.30 -1.88 -15.81
C ASN A 163 14.18 -1.32 -14.40
N GLU A 164 14.86 -0.22 -14.12
CA GLU A 164 14.76 0.48 -12.85
C GLU A 164 13.33 0.99 -12.60
N ARG A 165 12.75 1.72 -13.57
CA ARG A 165 11.38 2.24 -13.51
C ARG A 165 10.33 1.13 -13.43
N GLY A 166 10.65 -0.05 -13.96
CA GLY A 166 9.82 -1.24 -13.84
C GLY A 166 9.52 -1.66 -12.40
N ALA A 167 10.44 -1.39 -11.47
CA ALA A 167 10.30 -1.72 -10.06
C ALA A 167 9.55 -0.66 -9.22
N PHE A 168 9.18 0.48 -9.81
CA PHE A 168 8.37 1.49 -9.13
C PHE A 168 6.88 1.10 -9.14
N PRO A 169 6.07 1.58 -8.18
CA PRO A 169 4.63 1.36 -8.22
C PRO A 169 4.02 1.98 -9.48
N VAL A 170 3.02 1.30 -10.04
CA VAL A 170 2.22 1.90 -11.10
C VAL A 170 1.30 2.97 -10.51
N THR A 171 1.32 4.14 -11.12
CA THR A 171 0.50 5.30 -10.72
C THR A 171 -0.22 5.90 -11.90
N ALA A 172 -1.00 6.95 -11.67
CA ALA A 172 -1.81 7.61 -12.70
C ALA A 172 -2.80 6.62 -13.38
N VAL A 173 -3.37 5.75 -12.58
CA VAL A 173 -4.44 4.81 -12.96
C VAL A 173 -5.71 5.15 -12.20
N SER A 174 -6.85 5.13 -12.88
CA SER A 174 -8.17 5.29 -12.27
C SER A 174 -8.56 4.07 -11.43
N TRP A 175 -9.56 4.23 -10.56
CA TRP A 175 -10.11 3.13 -9.79
C TRP A 175 -10.54 1.94 -10.68
N ALA A 176 -11.20 2.25 -11.80
CA ALA A 176 -11.66 1.22 -12.73
C ALA A 176 -10.51 0.44 -13.37
N GLU A 177 -9.41 1.12 -13.72
CA GLU A 177 -8.22 0.49 -14.30
C GLU A 177 -7.53 -0.40 -13.27
N ALA A 178 -7.34 0.07 -12.04
CA ALA A 178 -6.79 -0.71 -10.93
C ALA A 178 -7.63 -1.97 -10.63
N ASN A 179 -8.96 -1.80 -10.52
CA ASN A 179 -9.88 -2.91 -10.29
C ASN A 179 -9.90 -3.93 -11.45
N ASN A 180 -9.81 -3.46 -12.70
CA ASN A 180 -9.77 -4.34 -13.87
C ASN A 180 -8.45 -5.13 -13.93
N TYR A 181 -7.33 -4.53 -13.54
CA TYR A 181 -6.05 -5.24 -13.42
C TYR A 181 -6.14 -6.37 -12.40
N CYS A 182 -6.61 -6.09 -11.18
CA CYS A 182 -6.74 -7.13 -10.16
C CYS A 182 -7.67 -8.25 -10.64
N LYS A 183 -8.80 -7.92 -11.29
CA LYS A 183 -9.72 -8.92 -11.86
C LYS A 183 -9.09 -9.76 -12.96
N TRP A 184 -8.25 -9.18 -13.79
CA TRP A 184 -7.52 -9.90 -14.83
C TRP A 184 -6.61 -11.00 -14.23
N LEU A 185 -6.04 -10.75 -13.05
CA LEU A 185 -5.27 -11.72 -12.29
C LEU A 185 -6.13 -12.72 -11.48
N GLY A 186 -7.48 -12.65 -11.55
CA GLY A 186 -8.36 -13.42 -10.67
C GLY A 186 -8.35 -12.96 -9.22
N LYS A 187 -7.91 -11.74 -8.98
CA LYS A 187 -7.86 -11.03 -7.70
C LYS A 187 -8.92 -9.92 -7.65
N ARG A 188 -8.90 -9.11 -6.62
CA ARG A 188 -9.70 -7.90 -6.44
C ARG A 188 -8.91 -6.80 -5.74
N LEU A 189 -9.41 -5.58 -5.72
CA LEU A 189 -8.88 -4.58 -4.79
C LEU A 189 -9.18 -5.02 -3.35
N PRO A 190 -8.34 -4.69 -2.36
CA PRO A 190 -8.65 -4.88 -0.95
C PRO A 190 -9.82 -3.98 -0.56
N THR A 191 -10.65 -4.41 0.37
CA THR A 191 -11.55 -3.50 1.07
C THR A 191 -10.74 -2.54 1.94
N GLU A 192 -11.33 -1.42 2.32
CA GLU A 192 -10.70 -0.46 3.22
C GLU A 192 -10.34 -1.10 4.56
N ALA A 193 -11.22 -1.96 5.09
CA ALA A 193 -10.97 -2.71 6.32
C ALA A 193 -9.83 -3.73 6.18
N GLU A 194 -9.74 -4.44 5.06
CA GLU A 194 -8.64 -5.38 4.79
C GLU A 194 -7.31 -4.65 4.68
N TRP A 195 -7.29 -3.53 3.96
CA TRP A 195 -6.09 -2.70 3.84
C TRP A 195 -5.61 -2.22 5.22
N GLU A 196 -6.52 -1.69 6.04
CA GLU A 196 -6.17 -1.19 7.37
C GLU A 196 -5.69 -2.29 8.30
N LYS A 197 -6.35 -3.47 8.31
CA LYS A 197 -5.88 -4.63 9.08
C LYS A 197 -4.49 -5.07 8.64
N ALA A 198 -4.24 -5.13 7.33
CA ALA A 198 -2.93 -5.50 6.78
C ALA A 198 -1.83 -4.51 7.18
N ALA A 199 -2.16 -3.22 7.30
CA ALA A 199 -1.25 -2.16 7.69
C ALA A 199 -0.91 -2.19 9.18
N ARG A 200 -1.92 -2.23 10.07
CA ARG A 200 -1.75 -1.94 11.50
C ARG A 200 -1.98 -3.11 12.46
N GLY A 201 -2.20 -4.31 11.91
CA GLY A 201 -2.45 -5.50 12.73
C GLY A 201 -3.79 -5.47 13.47
N THR A 202 -3.92 -6.33 14.46
CA THR A 202 -5.15 -6.44 15.28
C THR A 202 -5.22 -5.40 16.39
N GLN A 203 -4.08 -4.86 16.81
CA GLN A 203 -3.96 -3.94 17.96
C GLN A 203 -4.25 -2.48 17.61
N GLY A 204 -4.50 -2.17 16.35
CA GLY A 204 -4.73 -0.80 15.91
C GLY A 204 -3.49 0.09 16.07
N LEU A 205 -2.32 -0.41 15.65
CA LEU A 205 -1.09 0.36 15.68
C LEU A 205 -1.24 1.68 14.91
N GLU A 206 -0.52 2.70 15.32
CA GLU A 206 -0.55 4.02 14.67
C GLU A 206 0.07 3.98 13.27
N TYR A 207 1.19 3.26 13.15
CA TYR A 207 1.93 3.04 11.90
C TYR A 207 2.12 1.54 11.68
N PRO A 208 2.48 1.09 10.48
CA PRO A 208 2.75 -0.33 10.22
C PRO A 208 3.79 -0.96 11.15
N TRP A 209 4.78 -0.18 11.58
CA TRP A 209 5.88 -0.61 12.43
C TRP A 209 5.66 -0.40 13.94
N GLY A 210 4.58 0.23 14.37
CA GLY A 210 4.32 0.52 15.79
C GLY A 210 3.64 1.86 16.03
N ASN A 211 3.78 2.40 17.26
CA ASN A 211 3.09 3.61 17.66
C ASN A 211 3.96 4.88 17.60
N GLU A 212 5.28 4.70 17.46
CA GLU A 212 6.21 5.82 17.45
C GLU A 212 6.56 6.21 16.00
N TRP A 213 6.47 7.52 15.72
CA TRP A 213 6.87 8.06 14.43
C TRP A 213 8.36 7.92 14.18
N ASN A 214 8.72 7.40 13.00
CA ASN A 214 10.10 7.33 12.55
C ASN A 214 10.21 7.75 11.08
N PRO A 215 10.70 8.95 10.76
CA PRO A 215 10.78 9.44 9.39
C PRO A 215 11.73 8.63 8.50
N LYS A 216 12.62 7.81 9.09
CA LYS A 216 13.52 6.94 8.32
C LYS A 216 12.83 5.70 7.75
N ASN A 217 11.63 5.40 8.22
CA ASN A 217 10.88 4.25 7.78
C ASN A 217 10.08 4.51 6.49
N VAL A 218 9.96 5.75 6.06
CA VAL A 218 9.07 6.13 4.96
C VAL A 218 9.80 6.92 3.89
N ASN A 219 9.32 6.83 2.67
CA ASN A 219 9.64 7.79 1.64
C ASN A 219 8.91 9.10 1.94
N SER A 220 9.64 10.05 2.45
CA SER A 220 9.16 11.43 2.70
C SER A 220 9.90 12.43 1.81
N ALA A 221 10.29 12.01 0.62
CA ALA A 221 11.08 12.83 -0.28
C ALA A 221 10.31 14.11 -0.65
N SER A 222 10.91 15.22 -0.29
CA SER A 222 10.49 16.56 -0.67
C SER A 222 11.12 16.93 -2.03
N GLY A 223 10.90 16.12 -3.08
CA GLY A 223 11.46 16.38 -4.39
C GLY A 223 10.45 17.08 -5.31
N ASP A 224 10.92 18.03 -6.12
CA ASP A 224 10.19 18.51 -7.29
C ASP A 224 10.18 17.47 -8.41
N ASP A 225 10.49 16.22 -8.08
CA ASP A 225 10.72 15.16 -9.03
C ASP A 225 9.39 14.68 -9.64
N GLU A 226 9.41 14.44 -10.91
CA GLU A 226 8.28 13.91 -11.67
C GLU A 226 7.81 12.52 -11.17
N MET A 227 8.59 11.91 -10.28
CA MET A 227 8.30 10.64 -9.59
C MET A 227 8.67 10.76 -8.11
N PRO A 228 7.75 11.26 -7.27
CA PRO A 228 8.04 11.47 -5.84
C PRO A 228 8.11 10.15 -5.03
N TYR A 229 7.85 9.02 -5.65
CA TYR A 229 7.85 7.68 -5.05
C TYR A 229 9.13 6.91 -5.38
N SER A 230 9.38 5.84 -4.64
CA SER A 230 10.55 4.96 -4.78
C SER A 230 10.14 3.59 -5.31
N LYS A 231 11.14 2.75 -5.64
CA LYS A 231 10.92 1.33 -5.90
C LYS A 231 10.19 0.70 -4.72
N VAL A 232 9.27 -0.20 -4.99
CA VAL A 232 8.54 -0.91 -3.93
C VAL A 232 9.51 -1.60 -2.97
N GLY A 233 9.24 -1.53 -1.67
CA GLY A 233 10.07 -2.13 -0.63
C GLY A 233 11.40 -1.41 -0.36
N SER A 234 11.60 -0.21 -0.87
CA SER A 234 12.85 0.57 -0.64
C SER A 234 13.04 1.00 0.80
N PHE A 235 11.96 1.03 1.58
CA PHE A 235 11.95 1.41 2.98
C PHE A 235 11.63 0.21 3.88
N PRO A 236 12.62 -0.61 4.25
CA PRO A 236 12.37 -1.85 5.00
C PRO A 236 11.75 -1.63 6.38
N GLY A 237 11.77 -0.39 6.89
CA GLY A 237 11.09 0.02 8.11
C GLY A 237 9.60 0.26 7.94
N ASP A 238 9.11 0.54 6.73
CA ASP A 238 7.67 0.60 6.41
C ASP A 238 7.14 -0.80 6.12
N LYS A 239 7.02 -1.55 7.20
CA LYS A 239 6.62 -2.95 7.14
C LYS A 239 5.65 -3.27 8.27
N SER A 240 4.51 -3.82 7.93
CA SER A 240 3.52 -4.24 8.91
C SER A 240 3.93 -5.50 9.67
N VAL A 241 3.22 -5.79 10.76
CA VAL A 241 3.40 -7.02 11.56
C VAL A 241 3.19 -8.31 10.76
N TYR A 242 2.50 -8.22 9.64
CA TYR A 242 2.28 -9.35 8.72
C TYR A 242 3.34 -9.43 7.62
N GLY A 243 4.20 -8.44 7.47
CA GLY A 243 5.21 -8.40 6.42
C GLY A 243 4.74 -7.77 5.10
N VAL A 244 3.69 -6.96 5.14
CA VAL A 244 3.25 -6.11 4.02
C VAL A 244 4.04 -4.81 4.08
N TYR A 245 4.60 -4.36 2.97
CA TYR A 245 5.46 -3.18 2.87
C TYR A 245 4.74 -1.98 2.27
N ASP A 246 5.34 -0.79 2.48
CA ASP A 246 4.92 0.48 1.88
C ASP A 246 3.47 0.86 2.23
N MET A 247 3.03 0.49 3.48
CA MET A 247 1.67 0.71 3.93
C MET A 247 1.46 2.10 4.56
N ALA A 248 2.51 2.80 4.94
CA ALA A 248 2.40 4.16 5.48
C ALA A 248 2.55 5.21 4.38
N ALA A 249 3.45 4.96 3.41
CA ALA A 249 3.86 5.97 2.43
C ALA A 249 4.07 5.35 1.04
N ASN A 250 4.96 5.92 0.24
CA ASN A 250 5.28 5.65 -1.15
C ASN A 250 4.17 6.17 -2.08
N VAL A 251 3.08 5.43 -2.29
CA VAL A 251 1.91 5.92 -2.99
C VAL A 251 0.63 5.62 -2.21
N ALA A 252 -0.36 6.49 -2.32
CA ALA A 252 -1.69 6.18 -1.81
C ALA A 252 -2.34 5.12 -2.70
N GLU A 253 -3.26 4.33 -2.14
CA GLU A 253 -3.77 3.14 -2.79
C GLU A 253 -5.29 3.11 -2.88
N TRP A 254 -5.79 2.79 -4.07
CA TRP A 254 -7.19 2.52 -4.28
C TRP A 254 -7.67 1.32 -3.46
N THR A 255 -8.82 1.46 -2.79
CA THR A 255 -9.54 0.34 -2.16
C THR A 255 -10.85 0.03 -2.92
N ALA A 256 -11.48 -1.09 -2.58
CA ALA A 256 -12.74 -1.49 -3.21
C ALA A 256 -13.92 -0.61 -2.81
N ASP A 257 -13.84 0.06 -1.65
CA ASP A 257 -14.97 0.72 -1.02
C ASP A 257 -15.26 2.11 -1.58
N TRP A 258 -16.51 2.48 -1.46
CA TRP A 258 -16.89 3.88 -1.50
C TRP A 258 -16.48 4.56 -0.20
N TYR A 259 -16.04 5.80 -0.29
CA TYR A 259 -15.74 6.60 0.89
C TYR A 259 -17.03 6.99 1.60
N ASP A 260 -17.24 6.42 2.76
CA ASP A 260 -18.46 6.64 3.56
C ASP A 260 -18.12 6.71 5.05
N ALA A 261 -19.07 7.19 5.86
CA ALA A 261 -18.93 7.21 7.30
C ALA A 261 -18.82 5.78 7.85
N TYR A 262 -17.99 5.61 8.88
CA TYR A 262 -17.93 4.33 9.58
C TYR A 262 -19.22 4.01 10.33
N PRO A 263 -19.55 2.72 10.54
CA PRO A 263 -20.68 2.32 11.34
C PRO A 263 -20.67 2.98 12.73
N GLY A 264 -21.78 3.60 13.12
CA GLY A 264 -21.88 4.31 14.40
C GLY A 264 -21.27 5.70 14.44
N ALA A 265 -20.77 6.21 13.33
CA ALA A 265 -20.30 7.59 13.25
C ALA A 265 -21.41 8.58 13.59
N ALA A 266 -21.05 9.69 14.22
CA ALA A 266 -21.98 10.81 14.41
C ALA A 266 -22.44 11.36 13.05
N PRO A 267 -23.66 11.94 12.98
CA PRO A 267 -24.10 12.61 11.78
C PRO A 267 -23.06 13.62 11.30
N SER A 268 -22.73 13.58 10.02
CA SER A 268 -21.71 14.42 9.40
C SER A 268 -22.30 15.17 8.22
N ASP A 269 -21.85 16.39 8.02
CA ASP A 269 -22.09 17.21 6.84
C ASP A 269 -21.04 17.00 5.73
N ASN A 270 -20.22 15.97 5.87
CA ASN A 270 -19.22 15.62 4.85
C ASN A 270 -19.90 15.20 3.54
N LYS A 271 -19.94 16.12 2.59
CA LYS A 271 -20.56 15.94 1.27
C LYS A 271 -19.86 14.91 0.37
N PHE A 272 -18.69 14.42 0.78
CA PHE A 272 -17.94 13.42 0.05
C PHE A 272 -18.31 11.99 0.46
N PHE A 273 -19.02 11.81 1.57
CA PHE A 273 -19.55 10.50 1.95
C PHE A 273 -20.62 10.01 0.97
N GLY A 274 -20.68 8.69 0.81
CA GLY A 274 -21.61 8.01 -0.08
C GLY A 274 -20.95 7.53 -1.37
N LYS A 275 -21.77 7.25 -2.40
CA LYS A 275 -21.31 6.61 -3.65
C LYS A 275 -20.79 7.60 -4.70
N THR A 276 -20.02 8.60 -4.29
CA THR A 276 -19.42 9.60 -5.19
C THR A 276 -17.90 9.53 -5.25
N GLN A 277 -17.26 9.17 -4.14
CA GLN A 277 -15.82 9.09 -3.99
C GLN A 277 -15.42 7.67 -3.59
N ARG A 278 -14.27 7.20 -4.04
CA ARG A 278 -13.67 5.95 -3.58
C ARG A 278 -12.72 6.21 -2.41
N ALA A 279 -12.73 5.31 -1.44
CA ALA A 279 -11.78 5.35 -0.36
C ALA A 279 -10.37 5.01 -0.87
N VAL A 280 -9.39 5.80 -0.45
CA VAL A 280 -7.97 5.68 -0.75
C VAL A 280 -7.22 5.63 0.57
N ARG A 281 -6.20 4.79 0.66
CA ARG A 281 -5.45 4.54 1.89
C ARG A 281 -3.95 4.74 1.66
N GLY A 282 -3.21 4.90 2.76
CA GLY A 282 -1.79 5.21 2.71
C GLY A 282 -1.50 6.67 2.42
N GLY A 283 -0.26 7.07 2.67
CA GLY A 283 0.22 8.41 2.41
C GLY A 283 0.91 8.51 1.05
N MET A 284 0.88 9.71 0.49
CA MET A 284 1.57 10.03 -0.76
C MET A 284 2.96 10.56 -0.44
N ALA A 285 3.99 10.07 -1.11
CA ALA A 285 5.35 10.59 -0.96
C ALA A 285 5.42 12.10 -1.26
N SER A 286 4.58 12.59 -2.17
CA SER A 286 4.41 14.02 -2.45
C SER A 286 3.94 14.85 -1.25
N SER A 287 3.42 14.21 -0.20
CA SER A 287 3.05 14.87 1.06
C SER A 287 4.25 15.31 1.90
N GLY A 288 5.48 14.95 1.51
CA GLY A 288 6.71 15.16 2.27
C GLY A 288 7.13 16.61 2.55
N HIS A 289 6.48 17.58 1.95
CA HIS A 289 6.74 19.01 2.19
C HIS A 289 6.17 19.58 3.49
N TYR A 290 5.50 18.77 4.32
CA TYR A 290 4.76 19.25 5.47
C TYR A 290 5.38 18.83 6.80
N ASP A 291 5.50 19.75 7.74
CA ASP A 291 6.06 19.55 9.08
C ASP A 291 5.29 18.51 9.93
N SER A 292 4.19 17.98 9.42
CA SER A 292 3.33 17.01 10.11
C SER A 292 3.18 15.67 9.37
N LEU A 293 4.24 15.21 8.73
CA LEU A 293 4.26 13.88 8.05
C LEU A 293 3.76 12.74 8.94
N SER A 294 4.06 12.81 10.25
CA SER A 294 3.55 11.84 11.24
C SER A 294 2.03 11.74 11.26
N VAL A 295 1.31 12.75 10.81
CA VAL A 295 -0.16 12.74 10.76
C VAL A 295 -0.69 12.08 9.49
N VAL A 296 -0.08 12.37 8.36
CA VAL A 296 -0.57 11.90 7.04
C VAL A 296 -0.18 10.45 6.74
N PHE A 297 0.86 9.92 7.39
CA PHE A 297 1.33 8.55 7.18
C PHE A 297 0.82 7.54 8.21
N ARG A 298 -0.21 7.89 8.95
CA ARG A 298 -0.87 7.00 9.90
C ARG A 298 -1.69 5.94 9.17
N ALA A 299 -1.65 4.70 9.69
CA ALA A 299 -2.38 3.60 9.09
C ALA A 299 -3.91 3.76 9.15
N ALA A 300 -4.45 4.55 10.10
CA ALA A 300 -5.87 4.88 10.17
C ALA A 300 -6.29 6.02 9.23
N LYS A 301 -5.33 6.79 8.68
CA LYS A 301 -5.63 7.94 7.81
C LYS A 301 -6.41 7.52 6.59
N ARG A 302 -7.49 8.26 6.34
CA ARG A 302 -8.37 8.08 5.19
C ARG A 302 -8.18 9.22 4.19
N THR A 303 -8.32 8.90 2.92
CA THR A 303 -8.37 9.85 1.81
C THR A 303 -9.45 9.38 0.83
N HIS A 304 -9.89 10.26 -0.04
CA HIS A 304 -10.93 9.94 -1.00
C HIS A 304 -10.66 10.64 -2.34
N LEU A 305 -11.03 9.99 -3.42
CA LEU A 305 -10.89 10.54 -4.77
C LEU A 305 -12.08 10.15 -5.65
N LEU A 306 -12.37 10.97 -6.64
CA LEU A 306 -13.31 10.59 -7.70
C LEU A 306 -12.82 9.32 -8.41
N PRO A 307 -13.68 8.36 -8.74
CA PRO A 307 -13.27 7.10 -9.36
C PRO A 307 -12.48 7.23 -10.67
N GLN A 308 -12.64 8.34 -11.37
CA GLN A 308 -11.93 8.66 -12.62
C GLN A 308 -10.62 9.41 -12.40
N ALA A 309 -10.27 9.79 -11.17
CA ALA A 309 -9.00 10.43 -10.90
C ALA A 309 -7.84 9.47 -11.22
N ALA A 310 -6.78 10.00 -11.81
CA ALA A 310 -5.56 9.28 -12.16
C ALA A 310 -4.37 10.15 -11.79
N LEU A 311 -4.01 10.14 -10.50
CA LEU A 311 -2.97 10.99 -9.94
C LEU A 311 -1.62 10.28 -9.93
N ILE A 312 -0.54 11.05 -10.08
CA ILE A 312 0.83 10.51 -10.19
C ILE A 312 1.37 9.89 -8.88
N ASP A 313 0.67 10.07 -7.79
CA ASP A 313 1.01 9.59 -6.44
C ASP A 313 -0.05 8.63 -5.88
N VAL A 314 -0.93 8.12 -6.75
CA VAL A 314 -1.96 7.13 -6.43
C VAL A 314 -1.78 5.88 -7.28
N GLY A 315 -1.55 4.77 -6.60
CA GLY A 315 -1.43 3.42 -7.15
C GLY A 315 -2.43 2.46 -6.53
N PHE A 316 -2.06 1.19 -6.41
CA PHE A 316 -2.90 0.16 -5.78
C PHE A 316 -2.13 -1.13 -5.54
N ARG A 317 -2.68 -1.98 -4.71
CA ARG A 317 -2.34 -3.42 -4.58
C ARG A 317 -3.58 -4.27 -4.70
N CYS A 318 -3.42 -5.57 -4.94
CA CYS A 318 -4.55 -6.49 -5.02
C CYS A 318 -4.67 -7.35 -3.75
N ALA A 319 -5.89 -7.82 -3.51
CA ALA A 319 -6.21 -8.84 -2.52
C ALA A 319 -6.89 -10.04 -3.17
N GLN A 320 -6.96 -11.16 -2.45
CA GLN A 320 -7.61 -12.38 -2.89
C GLN A 320 -8.22 -13.12 -1.71
N ASP A 321 -9.41 -13.66 -1.89
CA ASP A 321 -10.04 -14.50 -0.89
C ASP A 321 -9.28 -15.84 -0.76
N VAL A 322 -9.15 -16.33 0.46
CA VAL A 322 -8.58 -17.66 0.72
C VAL A 322 -9.66 -18.70 0.43
N LYS A 323 -9.38 -19.62 -0.48
CA LYS A 323 -10.28 -20.72 -0.86
C LYS A 323 -10.21 -21.87 0.13
#